data_f157a27fb4a2b6880f629e8f78feb6df
#
_entry.id   f157a27fb4a2b6880f629e8f78feb6df
#
_cell.length_a   1.000
_cell.length_b   1.000
_cell.length_c   1.000
_cell.angle_alpha   90.00
_cell.angle_beta   90.00
_cell.angle_gamma   90.00
#
_symmetry.space_group_name_H-M   'P 1'
#
loop_
_entity.id
_entity.type
_entity.pdbx_description
1 polymer ?
#
loop_
_entity_poly.entity_id
_entity_poly.type
_entity_poly.pdbx_seq_one_letter_code
_entity_poly.pdbx_strand_id
1 'polypeptide(L)'
;MLSIRTSRRTELKNVTAEIEAVVRESGCVEGVCHVYVPHTTAGVLINEGDDPAVARDIEAALDRLVPHRGNYEHAEGNSDSHIKTALVGSSETVPIENGRLALGRWQAIFLAEFDGPRTRDLRVKVVPDPPADIS
;
A
#
# COMPACT_ATOMS: atom_id res chain seq x y z
N MET A 1 3.19 11.58 7.49
CA MET A 1 3.23 11.28 6.05
C MET A 1 4.60 10.76 5.67
N LEU A 2 4.64 9.74 4.83
CA LEU A 2 5.87 9.16 4.32
C LEU A 2 6.05 9.50 2.85
N SER A 3 7.28 9.71 2.44
CA SER A 3 7.67 9.86 1.02
C SER A 3 8.38 8.59 0.60
N ILE A 4 7.85 7.93 -0.42
CA ILE A 4 8.38 6.66 -0.91
C ILE A 4 8.85 6.85 -2.35
N ARG A 5 10.11 6.55 -2.62
CA ARG A 5 10.64 6.60 -3.98
C ARG A 5 10.50 5.24 -4.63
N THR A 6 9.83 5.20 -5.78
CA THR A 6 9.71 3.98 -6.58
C THR A 6 10.78 3.95 -7.66
N SER A 7 11.09 2.76 -8.17
CA SER A 7 12.23 2.56 -9.07
C SER A 7 11.85 2.02 -10.44
N ARG A 8 10.62 1.54 -10.60
CA ARG A 8 10.14 0.98 -11.87
C ARG A 8 8.76 1.53 -12.19
N ARG A 9 8.32 1.35 -13.43
CA ARG A 9 6.98 1.76 -13.85
C ARG A 9 5.92 1.00 -13.07
N THR A 10 6.04 -0.31 -12.98
CA THR A 10 5.18 -1.17 -12.16
C THR A 10 6.04 -1.80 -11.08
N GLU A 11 5.64 -1.60 -9.83
CA GLU A 11 6.41 -2.10 -8.70
C GLU A 11 5.51 -2.28 -7.48
N LEU A 12 5.54 -3.48 -6.88
CA LEU A 12 5.01 -3.67 -5.54
C LEU A 12 6.17 -3.47 -4.55
N LYS A 13 6.17 -2.33 -3.91
CA LYS A 13 7.25 -1.97 -2.97
C LYS A 13 6.80 -2.22 -1.54
N ASN A 14 7.51 -3.09 -0.83
CA ASN A 14 7.23 -3.39 0.57
C ASN A 14 7.55 -2.17 1.43
N VAL A 15 6.54 -1.61 2.08
CA VAL A 15 6.65 -0.43 2.94
C VAL A 15 6.32 -0.73 4.38
N THR A 16 6.28 -2.00 4.75
CA THR A 16 5.91 -2.44 6.09
C THR A 16 6.82 -1.82 7.16
N ALA A 17 8.13 -1.82 6.93
CA ALA A 17 9.09 -1.30 7.91
C ALA A 17 8.90 0.20 8.17
N GLU A 18 8.62 0.98 7.13
CA GLU A 18 8.39 2.41 7.24
C GLU A 18 7.09 2.69 8.04
N ILE A 19 6.05 1.90 7.80
CA ILE A 19 4.78 2.04 8.54
C ILE A 19 4.95 1.58 9.98
N GLU A 20 5.66 0.47 10.23
CA GLU A 20 5.97 0.01 11.59
C GLU A 20 6.71 1.08 12.40
N ALA A 21 7.61 1.81 11.76
CA ALA A 21 8.32 2.90 12.44
C ALA A 21 7.36 4.01 12.92
N VAL A 22 6.37 4.36 12.09
CA VAL A 22 5.34 5.34 12.47
C VAL A 22 4.52 4.83 13.66
N VAL A 23 4.14 3.56 13.63
CA VAL A 23 3.39 2.94 14.74
C VAL A 23 4.19 2.99 16.04
N ARG A 24 5.48 2.63 15.99
CA ARG A 24 6.35 2.69 17.17
C ARG A 24 6.47 4.12 17.73
N GLU A 25 6.71 5.09 16.85
CA GLU A 25 6.85 6.48 17.26
C GLU A 25 5.58 7.06 17.86
N SER A 26 4.40 6.56 17.45
CA SER A 26 3.12 7.00 17.98
C SER A 26 2.91 6.61 19.45
N GLY A 27 3.59 5.58 19.91
CA GLY A 27 3.39 5.02 21.24
C GLY A 27 2.08 4.26 21.41
N CYS A 28 1.31 4.06 20.34
CA CYS A 28 0.04 3.35 20.39
C CYS A 28 0.27 1.87 20.69
N VAL A 29 -0.40 1.34 21.70
CA VAL A 29 -0.31 -0.08 22.08
C VAL A 29 -1.43 -0.87 21.43
N GLU A 30 -2.67 -0.38 21.53
CA GLU A 30 -3.85 -0.99 20.93
C GLU A 30 -4.60 0.08 20.14
N GLY A 31 -4.92 -0.24 18.89
CA GLY A 31 -5.62 0.69 18.02
C GLY A 31 -5.68 0.22 16.59
N VAL A 32 -5.73 1.16 15.67
CA VAL A 32 -5.86 0.91 14.23
C VAL A 32 -4.88 1.81 13.48
N CYS A 33 -4.26 1.25 12.47
CA CYS A 33 -3.41 1.97 11.54
C CYS A 33 -4.11 2.05 10.19
N HIS A 34 -4.37 3.29 9.74
CA HIS A 34 -4.90 3.54 8.39
C HIS A 34 -3.75 3.94 7.49
N VAL A 35 -3.67 3.31 6.33
CA VAL A 35 -2.68 3.62 5.30
C VAL A 35 -3.43 4.10 4.07
N TYR A 36 -3.09 5.26 3.56
CA TYR A 36 -3.79 5.87 2.44
C TYR A 36 -2.82 6.44 1.41
N VAL A 37 -3.06 6.11 0.14
CA VAL A 37 -2.26 6.58 -0.99
C VAL A 37 -3.08 7.63 -1.76
N PRO A 38 -2.68 8.93 -1.68
CA PRO A 38 -3.44 10.01 -2.31
C PRO A 38 -3.04 10.21 -3.78
N HIS A 39 -3.05 9.14 -4.55
CA HIS A 39 -2.68 9.16 -5.97
C HIS A 39 -3.67 8.36 -6.79
N THR A 40 -3.75 8.66 -8.09
CA THR A 40 -4.66 7.97 -9.01
C THR A 40 -3.95 6.90 -9.86
N THR A 41 -2.62 6.84 -9.78
CA THR A 41 -1.81 5.86 -10.52
C THR A 41 -0.93 5.00 -9.61
N ALA A 42 -1.23 5.01 -8.32
CA ALA A 42 -0.61 4.14 -7.33
C ALA A 42 -1.63 3.82 -6.24
N GLY A 43 -1.52 2.65 -5.66
CA GLY A 43 -2.41 2.20 -4.59
C GLY A 43 -1.64 1.50 -3.48
N VAL A 44 -2.36 0.78 -2.64
CA VAL A 44 -1.78 0.00 -1.54
C VAL A 44 -2.51 -1.33 -1.44
N LEU A 45 -1.76 -2.40 -1.15
CA LEU A 45 -2.32 -3.72 -0.94
C LEU A 45 -1.54 -4.47 0.14
N ILE A 46 -2.18 -5.48 0.69
CA ILE A 46 -1.58 -6.38 1.67
C ILE A 46 -1.56 -7.78 1.05
N ASN A 47 -0.38 -8.37 0.96
CA ASN A 47 -0.22 -9.74 0.51
C ASN A 47 1.13 -10.29 0.98
N GLU A 48 1.53 -11.40 0.41
CA GLU A 48 2.72 -12.15 0.80
C GLU A 48 3.99 -11.29 0.67
N GLY A 49 4.72 -11.14 1.75
CA GLY A 49 5.96 -10.36 1.80
C GLY A 49 7.22 -11.18 2.00
N ASP A 50 7.09 -12.49 2.18
CA ASP A 50 8.24 -13.37 2.45
C ASP A 50 8.88 -13.88 1.16
N ASP A 51 8.07 -14.37 0.22
CA ASP A 51 8.54 -14.86 -1.08
C ASP A 51 8.37 -13.76 -2.14
N PRO A 52 9.47 -13.17 -2.63
CA PRO A 52 9.38 -12.10 -3.63
C PRO A 52 8.79 -12.55 -4.97
N ALA A 53 8.73 -13.86 -5.22
CA ALA A 53 8.10 -14.37 -6.44
C ALA A 53 6.59 -14.09 -6.46
N VAL A 54 5.93 -14.06 -5.29
CA VAL A 54 4.50 -13.75 -5.23
C VAL A 54 4.23 -12.32 -5.70
N ALA A 55 5.02 -11.34 -5.24
CA ALA A 55 4.89 -9.97 -5.70
C ALA A 55 5.10 -9.84 -7.21
N ARG A 56 6.10 -10.55 -7.75
CA ARG A 56 6.36 -10.56 -9.20
C ARG A 56 5.20 -11.18 -9.98
N ASP A 57 4.60 -12.25 -9.45
CA ASP A 57 3.45 -12.89 -10.07
C ASP A 57 2.23 -11.97 -10.07
N ILE A 58 2.02 -11.22 -8.99
CA ILE A 58 0.93 -10.23 -8.92
C ILE A 58 1.16 -9.12 -9.94
N GLU A 59 2.38 -8.58 -10.01
CA GLU A 59 2.74 -7.55 -11.01
C GLU A 59 2.47 -8.05 -12.43
N ALA A 60 2.93 -9.25 -12.75
CA ALA A 60 2.77 -9.84 -14.07
C ALA A 60 1.29 -10.09 -14.42
N ALA A 61 0.53 -10.58 -13.45
CA ALA A 61 -0.91 -10.84 -13.66
C ALA A 61 -1.67 -9.55 -13.92
N LEU A 62 -1.37 -8.49 -13.17
CA LEU A 62 -2.01 -7.19 -13.39
C LEU A 62 -1.67 -6.62 -14.76
N ASP A 63 -0.42 -6.78 -15.22
CA ASP A 63 -0.02 -6.33 -16.55
C ASP A 63 -0.76 -7.09 -17.66
N ARG A 64 -1.04 -8.38 -17.45
CA ARG A 64 -1.83 -9.16 -18.42
C ARG A 64 -3.30 -8.77 -18.42
N LEU A 65 -3.87 -8.53 -17.22
CA LEU A 65 -5.28 -8.16 -17.08
C LEU A 65 -5.57 -6.77 -17.61
N VAL A 66 -4.65 -5.84 -17.39
CA VAL A 66 -4.79 -4.45 -17.81
C VAL A 66 -3.50 -4.04 -18.53
N PRO A 67 -3.40 -4.30 -19.84
CA PRO A 67 -2.17 -4.01 -20.58
C PRO A 67 -1.93 -2.51 -20.70
N HIS A 68 -0.65 -2.10 -20.71
CA HIS A 68 -0.26 -0.71 -20.87
C HIS A 68 -0.78 -0.12 -22.18
N ARG A 69 -0.70 -0.92 -23.25
CA ARG A 69 -1.22 -0.51 -24.56
C ARG A 69 -2.55 -1.19 -24.79
N GLY A 70 -3.58 -0.37 -24.91
CA GLY A 70 -4.93 -0.83 -25.13
C GLY A 70 -5.75 0.25 -25.79
N ASN A 71 -7.02 -0.03 -25.98
CA ASN A 71 -7.94 0.91 -26.59
C ASN A 71 -8.54 1.81 -25.51
N TYR A 72 -7.78 2.80 -25.06
CA TYR A 72 -8.17 3.73 -24.01
C TYR A 72 -8.47 5.12 -24.55
N GLU A 73 -9.39 5.83 -23.92
CA GLU A 73 -9.75 7.20 -24.29
C GLU A 73 -8.78 8.25 -23.73
N HIS A 74 -8.16 7.96 -22.59
CA HIS A 74 -7.25 8.89 -21.91
C HIS A 74 -5.99 9.11 -22.73
N ALA A 75 -5.64 10.38 -22.96
CA ALA A 75 -4.60 10.74 -23.93
C ALA A 75 -3.15 10.66 -23.38
N GLU A 76 -2.95 10.57 -22.06
CA GLU A 76 -1.62 10.61 -21.45
C GLU A 76 -0.85 9.29 -21.52
N GLY A 77 -1.45 8.22 -22.02
CA GLY A 77 -0.78 6.93 -22.17
C GLY A 77 -0.63 6.13 -20.88
N ASN A 78 -1.38 6.48 -19.82
CA ASN A 78 -1.31 5.80 -18.52
C ASN A 78 -2.68 5.35 -18.00
N SER A 79 -3.65 5.11 -18.90
CA SER A 79 -4.97 4.62 -18.50
C SER A 79 -4.90 3.30 -17.75
N ASP A 80 -3.99 2.42 -18.13
CA ASP A 80 -3.77 1.15 -17.45
C ASP A 80 -3.39 1.36 -15.98
N SER A 81 -2.58 2.39 -15.69
CA SER A 81 -2.18 2.72 -14.32
C SER A 81 -3.38 3.15 -13.48
N HIS A 82 -4.28 3.97 -14.04
CA HIS A 82 -5.52 4.38 -13.36
C HIS A 82 -6.43 3.18 -13.11
N ILE A 83 -6.57 2.29 -14.07
CA ILE A 83 -7.44 1.12 -13.95
C ILE A 83 -6.88 0.15 -12.92
N LYS A 84 -5.57 -0.11 -12.95
CA LYS A 84 -4.92 -0.97 -11.95
C LYS A 84 -5.08 -0.41 -10.53
N THR A 85 -4.94 0.90 -10.38
CA THR A 85 -5.14 1.58 -9.09
C THR A 85 -6.58 1.40 -8.61
N ALA A 86 -7.55 1.53 -9.51
CA ALA A 86 -8.96 1.32 -9.17
C ALA A 86 -9.24 -0.11 -8.72
N LEU A 87 -8.58 -1.09 -9.32
CA LEU A 87 -8.71 -2.51 -8.95
C LEU A 87 -8.07 -2.81 -7.60
N VAL A 88 -6.90 -2.26 -7.34
CA VAL A 88 -6.13 -2.51 -6.12
C VAL A 88 -6.69 -1.74 -4.94
N GLY A 89 -7.03 -0.48 -5.14
CA GLY A 89 -7.53 0.38 -4.08
C GLY A 89 -6.47 1.29 -3.50
N SER A 90 -6.94 2.28 -2.73
CA SER A 90 -6.10 3.39 -2.23
C SER A 90 -5.85 3.33 -0.73
N SER A 91 -6.50 2.44 0.00
CA SER A 91 -6.37 2.40 1.46
C SER A 91 -6.42 0.99 2.00
N GLU A 92 -5.74 0.81 3.12
CA GLU A 92 -5.78 -0.41 3.92
C GLU A 92 -5.85 -0.03 5.39
N THR A 93 -6.45 -0.91 6.18
CA THR A 93 -6.55 -0.74 7.62
C THR A 93 -6.00 -1.99 8.30
N VAL A 94 -5.08 -1.80 9.25
CA VAL A 94 -4.46 -2.89 9.99
C VAL A 94 -4.62 -2.62 11.49
N PRO A 95 -5.11 -3.58 12.27
CA PRO A 95 -5.11 -3.43 13.73
C PRO A 95 -3.71 -3.28 14.29
N ILE A 96 -3.60 -2.54 15.39
CA ILE A 96 -2.37 -2.43 16.16
C ILE A 96 -2.60 -3.21 17.45
N GLU A 97 -1.72 -4.16 17.74
CA GLU A 97 -1.75 -4.97 18.94
C GLU A 97 -0.36 -5.02 19.55
N ASN A 98 -0.27 -4.77 20.86
CA ASN A 98 1.02 -4.76 21.57
C ASN A 98 2.06 -3.85 20.93
N GLY A 99 1.62 -2.70 20.41
CA GLY A 99 2.50 -1.70 19.83
C GLY A 99 2.98 -2.03 18.42
N ARG A 100 2.40 -3.02 17.75
CA ARG A 100 2.81 -3.48 16.42
C ARG A 100 1.62 -3.63 15.49
N LEU A 101 1.88 -3.56 14.19
CA LEU A 101 0.90 -3.95 13.19
C LEU A 101 0.56 -5.44 13.36
N ALA A 102 -0.73 -5.74 13.51
CA ALA A 102 -1.21 -7.11 13.68
C ALA A 102 -1.37 -7.82 12.34
N LEU A 103 -0.29 -7.85 11.57
CA LEU A 103 -0.27 -8.56 10.28
C LEU A 103 -0.19 -10.06 10.51
N GLY A 104 -0.77 -10.82 9.59
CA GLY A 104 -0.56 -12.26 9.54
C GLY A 104 0.91 -12.57 9.24
N ARG A 105 1.32 -13.80 9.53
CA ARG A 105 2.72 -14.23 9.44
C ARG A 105 3.39 -13.92 8.11
N TRP A 106 2.65 -14.05 7.00
CA TRP A 106 3.19 -13.87 5.65
C TRP A 106 2.81 -12.54 5.02
N GLN A 107 2.03 -11.72 5.71
CA GLN A 107 1.54 -10.47 5.16
C GLN A 107 2.57 -9.35 5.26
N ALA A 108 2.60 -8.52 4.24
CA ALA A 108 3.31 -7.26 4.21
C ALA A 108 2.43 -6.22 3.52
N ILE A 109 2.71 -4.96 3.77
CA ILE A 109 2.01 -3.84 3.13
C ILE A 109 2.87 -3.37 1.97
N PHE A 110 2.27 -3.31 0.78
CA PHE A 110 2.95 -2.87 -0.44
C PHE A 110 2.34 -1.59 -0.98
N LEU A 111 3.20 -0.63 -1.29
CA LEU A 111 2.84 0.46 -2.19
C LEU A 111 2.81 -0.13 -3.60
N ALA A 112 1.68 -0.03 -4.27
CA ALA A 112 1.49 -0.56 -5.62
C ALA A 112 1.67 0.58 -6.62
N GLU A 113 2.85 0.68 -7.21
CA GLU A 113 3.19 1.68 -8.22
C GLU A 113 2.82 1.18 -9.60
N PHE A 114 2.10 2.01 -10.37
CA PHE A 114 1.70 1.65 -11.73
C PHE A 114 2.14 2.66 -12.79
N ASP A 115 2.76 3.76 -12.40
CA ASP A 115 3.21 4.83 -13.32
C ASP A 115 4.51 5.48 -12.83
N GLY A 116 5.43 4.66 -12.36
CA GLY A 116 6.72 5.11 -11.86
C GLY A 116 7.80 5.11 -12.93
N PRO A 117 9.03 5.42 -12.55
CA PRO A 117 9.45 5.73 -11.18
C PRO A 117 9.09 7.16 -10.76
N ARG A 118 8.64 7.32 -9.52
CA ARG A 118 8.28 8.62 -8.92
C ARG A 118 8.48 8.60 -7.43
N THR A 119 8.33 9.77 -6.82
CA THR A 119 8.16 9.87 -5.38
C THR A 119 6.68 9.90 -5.07
N ARG A 120 6.23 8.99 -4.22
CA ARG A 120 4.82 8.86 -3.81
C ARG A 120 4.65 9.25 -2.35
N ASP A 121 3.54 9.88 -2.06
CA ASP A 121 3.12 10.13 -0.69
C ASP A 121 2.36 8.92 -0.16
N LEU A 122 2.61 8.59 1.08
CA LEU A 122 1.90 7.54 1.81
C LEU A 122 1.47 8.14 3.14
N ARG A 123 0.17 8.24 3.35
CA ARG A 123 -0.38 8.78 4.61
C ARG A 123 -0.65 7.65 5.57
N VAL A 124 -0.09 7.76 6.76
CA VAL A 124 -0.25 6.78 7.83
C VAL A 124 -0.89 7.49 9.00
N LYS A 125 -2.07 7.00 9.39
CA LYS A 125 -2.80 7.55 10.53
C LYS A 125 -2.98 6.46 11.58
N VAL A 126 -2.50 6.73 12.78
CA VAL A 126 -2.64 5.83 13.92
C VAL A 126 -3.75 6.35 14.81
N VAL A 127 -4.75 5.51 15.07
CA VAL A 127 -5.89 5.84 15.90
C VAL A 127 -5.89 4.87 17.09
N PRO A 128 -5.52 5.34 18.30
CA PRO A 128 -5.58 4.49 19.49
C PRO A 128 -7.02 4.14 19.82
N ASP A 129 -7.21 2.97 20.42
CA ASP A 129 -8.50 2.59 20.97
C ASP A 129 -8.91 3.59 22.05
N PRO A 130 -10.22 3.83 22.24
CA PRO A 130 -10.66 4.70 23.34
C PRO A 130 -10.27 4.08 24.67
N PRO A 131 -10.10 4.92 25.74
CA PRO A 131 -9.82 4.40 27.08
C PRO A 131 -10.88 3.40 27.49
N ALA A 132 -10.47 2.39 28.28
CA ALA A 132 -11.41 1.42 28.82
C ALA A 132 -12.50 2.13 29.62
N ASP A 133 -13.76 1.69 29.45
CA ASP A 133 -14.86 2.17 30.26
C ASP A 133 -14.73 1.56 31.66
N ILE A 134 -14.55 2.41 32.65
CA ILE A 134 -14.35 1.98 34.03
C ILE A 134 -15.57 2.27 34.92
N SER A 135 -16.68 2.66 34.31
CA SER A 135 -17.93 2.92 35.02
C SER A 135 -18.59 1.64 35.55
#